data_95f2e58356c2fccdf25f6cb0697d0f2c
#
_entry.id   95f2e58356c2fccdf25f6cb0697d0f2c
#
_cell.length_a   1.000
_cell.length_b   1.000
_cell.length_c   1.000
_cell.angle_alpha   90.00
_cell.angle_beta   90.00
_cell.angle_gamma   90.00
#
_symmetry.space_group_name_H-M   'P 1'
#
loop_
_entity.id
_entity.type
_entity.pdbx_description
1 polymer ?
#
loop_
_entity_poly.entity_id
_entity_poly.type
_entity_poly.pdbx_seq_one_letter_code
_entity_poly.pdbx_strand_id
1 'polypeptide(L)'
;MISHEQQPASIQDKVLEIGTRLKAAPSDRLINSVFAAELSHQACLFEAMGLVDIAQTLVAIELHIIPKTEGYQLLAQLLELQKIPETFFMMPARGDIYTNREAWLAERTQATGWLGAGRARREATTTAFILVMRQLIVEFTETLIALAQTMTQLAERHKLSIMPDYTYLQAAQTTTFGHYLLGFTYPLLRDLERLQSLLTRLNFSPMGCGSTNGSRLLQGRQQLADLLGFNGLISHARDAMWQADLFIEATAILTTCSINISRLAEDLQVFSTQEFALVELDDRHARASKIMPQKKNPFALTHIRGVANKMIGVLASVTAASRTPSGQPDNRLIIYGELPEAIQTVNNAVALMTEVLQEISFNTDPAKALVESGWILATDLAETLVLECGLDFRSAHQLVAFLASEFQGKSIMELDHETLMQSAEKVLGQPITLTEQQLKVALDSSLAIQARSEPGGTATHCMDNMIAECRETLERCHEKNQAKKNYFASRQHELLERAKKEVG
;
A
#
# COMPACT_ATOMS: atom_id res chain seq x y z
N MET A 1 -62.45 3.85 -29.80
CA MET A 1 -61.33 3.01 -29.30
C MET A 1 -60.16 3.24 -30.21
N ILE A 2 -59.24 4.10 -29.80
CA ILE A 2 -58.01 4.33 -30.56
C ILE A 2 -57.01 3.35 -29.99
N SER A 3 -56.61 2.37 -30.82
CA SER A 3 -55.52 1.44 -30.51
C SER A 3 -54.24 2.25 -30.46
N HIS A 4 -53.70 2.48 -29.26
CA HIS A 4 -52.32 2.88 -29.09
C HIS A 4 -51.44 1.72 -29.56
N GLU A 5 -50.98 1.74 -30.81
CA GLU A 5 -49.83 0.97 -31.23
C GLU A 5 -48.66 1.38 -30.32
N GLN A 6 -48.30 0.48 -29.43
CA GLN A 6 -47.09 0.67 -28.59
C GLN A 6 -45.90 0.67 -29.55
N GLN A 7 -45.22 1.80 -29.69
CA GLN A 7 -43.91 1.83 -30.34
C GLN A 7 -43.01 0.78 -29.71
N PRO A 8 -42.19 0.04 -30.47
CA PRO A 8 -41.30 -0.94 -29.92
C PRO A 8 -40.35 -0.26 -28.92
N ALA A 9 -40.26 -0.82 -27.72
CA ALA A 9 -39.42 -0.29 -26.63
C ALA A 9 -37.98 -0.08 -27.14
N SER A 10 -37.38 1.06 -26.84
CA SER A 10 -35.99 1.35 -27.19
C SER A 10 -35.05 0.36 -26.48
N ILE A 11 -33.82 0.21 -26.98
CA ILE A 11 -32.81 -0.64 -26.29
C ILE A 11 -32.57 -0.13 -24.86
N GLN A 12 -32.55 1.19 -24.67
CA GLN A 12 -32.44 1.79 -23.34
C GLN A 12 -33.61 1.39 -22.44
N ASP A 13 -34.83 1.42 -22.92
CA ASP A 13 -36.02 1.00 -22.16
C ASP A 13 -35.94 -0.47 -21.76
N LYS A 14 -35.46 -1.32 -22.67
CA LYS A 14 -35.30 -2.76 -22.40
C LYS A 14 -34.26 -3.04 -21.31
N VAL A 15 -33.05 -2.45 -21.38
CA VAL A 15 -31.98 -2.68 -20.37
C VAL A 15 -32.29 -2.04 -19.02
N LEU A 16 -33.14 -1.02 -18.96
CA LEU A 16 -33.62 -0.39 -17.73
C LEU A 16 -34.96 -0.94 -17.23
N GLU A 17 -35.52 -1.98 -17.90
CA GLU A 17 -36.79 -2.63 -17.52
C GLU A 17 -37.98 -1.65 -17.50
N ILE A 18 -37.93 -0.60 -18.32
CA ILE A 18 -39.01 0.40 -18.45
C ILE A 18 -40.20 -0.21 -19.20
N GLY A 19 -41.40 0.08 -18.72
CA GLY A 19 -42.63 -0.50 -19.26
C GLY A 19 -43.06 -1.81 -18.59
N THR A 20 -42.23 -2.37 -17.72
CA THR A 20 -42.51 -3.57 -16.91
C THR A 20 -42.84 -3.18 -15.48
N ARG A 21 -41.93 -3.39 -14.53
CA ARG A 21 -42.07 -2.98 -13.14
C ARG A 21 -41.99 -1.45 -12.98
N LEU A 22 -41.08 -0.82 -13.69
CA LEU A 22 -40.95 0.64 -13.76
C LEU A 22 -41.85 1.16 -14.88
N LYS A 23 -42.62 2.23 -14.61
CA LYS A 23 -43.56 2.83 -15.56
C LYS A 23 -43.06 4.12 -16.20
N ALA A 24 -41.93 4.65 -15.73
CA ALA A 24 -41.29 5.87 -16.23
C ALA A 24 -39.77 5.72 -16.30
N ALA A 25 -39.16 6.46 -17.21
CA ALA A 25 -37.69 6.58 -17.27
C ALA A 25 -37.13 7.29 -16.04
N PRO A 26 -35.84 7.06 -15.72
CA PRO A 26 -35.15 7.80 -14.65
C PRO A 26 -35.21 9.32 -14.91
N SER A 27 -35.33 10.11 -13.83
CA SER A 27 -35.27 11.57 -13.96
C SER A 27 -33.86 12.03 -14.31
N ASP A 28 -33.74 13.19 -14.99
CA ASP A 28 -32.45 13.81 -15.31
C ASP A 28 -31.56 14.00 -14.07
N ARG A 29 -32.16 14.31 -12.93
CA ARG A 29 -31.43 14.47 -11.67
C ARG A 29 -30.82 13.13 -11.21
N LEU A 30 -31.56 12.04 -11.29
CA LEU A 30 -31.06 10.69 -10.95
C LEU A 30 -29.91 10.29 -11.89
N ILE A 31 -30.08 10.53 -13.20
CA ILE A 31 -29.04 10.22 -14.20
C ILE A 31 -27.77 11.03 -13.92
N ASN A 32 -27.88 12.36 -13.77
CA ASN A 32 -26.73 13.24 -13.71
C ASN A 32 -26.02 13.24 -12.34
N SER A 33 -26.72 12.87 -11.25
CA SER A 33 -26.14 12.86 -9.90
C SER A 33 -25.73 11.48 -9.42
N VAL A 34 -26.53 10.45 -9.70
CA VAL A 34 -26.33 9.10 -9.14
C VAL A 34 -25.71 8.15 -10.16
N PHE A 35 -26.36 7.99 -11.33
CA PHE A 35 -25.86 7.07 -12.36
C PHE A 35 -24.51 7.52 -12.93
N ALA A 36 -24.32 8.82 -13.13
CA ALA A 36 -23.05 9.36 -13.59
C ALA A 36 -21.91 9.11 -12.59
N ALA A 37 -22.18 9.31 -11.29
CA ALA A 37 -21.20 9.05 -10.25
C ALA A 37 -20.91 7.53 -10.12
N GLU A 38 -21.94 6.68 -10.07
CA GLU A 38 -21.76 5.22 -10.03
C GLU A 38 -20.94 4.73 -11.23
N LEU A 39 -21.29 5.19 -12.43
CA LEU A 39 -20.62 4.79 -13.66
C LEU A 39 -19.15 5.23 -13.71
N SER A 40 -18.83 6.43 -13.23
CA SER A 40 -17.45 6.90 -13.13
C SER A 40 -16.60 6.03 -12.18
N HIS A 41 -17.15 5.61 -11.05
CA HIS A 41 -16.50 4.71 -10.11
C HIS A 41 -16.33 3.29 -10.67
N GLN A 42 -17.15 2.88 -11.62
CA GLN A 42 -17.12 1.54 -12.22
C GLN A 42 -16.30 1.48 -13.52
N ALA A 43 -15.76 2.59 -14.01
CA ALA A 43 -14.97 2.60 -15.25
C ALA A 43 -13.80 1.61 -15.23
N CYS A 44 -13.12 1.49 -14.08
CA CYS A 44 -12.03 0.53 -13.87
C CYS A 44 -12.45 -0.95 -13.96
N LEU A 45 -13.76 -1.26 -13.92
CA LEU A 45 -14.27 -2.63 -14.00
C LEU A 45 -14.44 -3.12 -15.43
N PHE A 46 -14.31 -2.28 -16.47
CA PHE A 46 -14.70 -2.61 -17.84
C PHE A 46 -14.08 -3.91 -18.35
N GLU A 47 -12.75 -4.04 -18.25
CA GLU A 47 -12.03 -5.22 -18.72
C GLU A 47 -12.35 -6.47 -17.89
N ALA A 48 -12.36 -6.32 -16.58
CA ALA A 48 -12.67 -7.41 -15.65
C ALA A 48 -14.11 -7.91 -15.82
N MET A 49 -15.07 -7.03 -16.09
CA MET A 49 -16.44 -7.40 -16.46
C MET A 49 -16.47 -8.25 -17.72
N GLY A 50 -15.63 -7.94 -18.73
CA GLY A 50 -15.53 -8.75 -19.94
C GLY A 50 -15.05 -10.17 -19.65
N LEU A 51 -14.04 -10.34 -18.78
CA LEU A 51 -13.58 -11.66 -18.38
C LEU A 51 -14.66 -12.44 -17.63
N VAL A 52 -15.41 -11.77 -16.74
CA VAL A 52 -16.54 -12.37 -16.02
C VAL A 52 -17.66 -12.80 -16.97
N ASP A 53 -18.02 -11.95 -17.96
CA ASP A 53 -19.05 -12.25 -18.96
C ASP A 53 -18.65 -13.43 -19.85
N ILE A 54 -17.39 -13.47 -20.31
CA ILE A 54 -16.83 -14.55 -21.13
C ILE A 54 -16.83 -15.88 -20.35
N ALA A 55 -16.32 -15.88 -19.12
CA ALA A 55 -16.29 -17.07 -18.29
C ALA A 55 -17.71 -17.62 -18.01
N GLN A 56 -18.65 -16.73 -17.68
CA GLN A 56 -20.06 -17.07 -17.48
C GLN A 56 -20.67 -17.71 -18.74
N THR A 57 -20.45 -17.11 -19.91
CA THR A 57 -21.02 -17.59 -21.18
C THR A 57 -20.47 -18.96 -21.55
N LEU A 58 -19.16 -19.19 -21.39
CA LEU A 58 -18.54 -20.51 -21.61
C LEU A 58 -19.15 -21.58 -20.73
N VAL A 59 -19.22 -21.35 -19.41
CA VAL A 59 -19.79 -22.31 -18.46
C VAL A 59 -21.26 -22.55 -18.74
N ALA A 60 -22.02 -21.52 -19.09
CA ALA A 60 -23.45 -21.66 -19.40
C ALA A 60 -23.70 -22.46 -20.70
N ILE A 61 -22.81 -22.37 -21.69
CA ILE A 61 -22.85 -23.24 -22.89
C ILE A 61 -22.57 -24.69 -22.51
N GLU A 62 -21.52 -24.95 -21.70
CA GLU A 62 -21.16 -26.32 -21.27
C GLU A 62 -22.23 -26.99 -20.44
N LEU A 63 -22.89 -26.23 -19.61
CA LEU A 63 -24.03 -26.73 -18.78
C LEU A 63 -25.35 -26.79 -19.55
N HIS A 64 -25.35 -26.54 -20.86
CA HIS A 64 -26.52 -26.47 -21.71
C HIS A 64 -27.63 -25.53 -21.22
N ILE A 65 -27.26 -24.48 -20.49
CA ILE A 65 -28.16 -23.40 -20.06
C ILE A 65 -28.47 -22.47 -21.24
N ILE A 66 -27.42 -22.15 -22.01
CA ILE A 66 -27.52 -21.37 -23.24
C ILE A 66 -27.40 -22.34 -24.42
N PRO A 67 -28.32 -22.31 -25.42
CA PRO A 67 -28.13 -23.07 -26.64
C PRO A 67 -26.82 -22.68 -27.33
N LYS A 68 -26.10 -23.64 -27.90
CA LYS A 68 -24.74 -23.43 -28.44
C LYS A 68 -24.67 -22.28 -29.45
N THR A 69 -25.64 -22.20 -30.37
CA THR A 69 -25.64 -21.15 -31.41
C THR A 69 -25.70 -19.76 -30.81
N GLU A 70 -26.63 -19.53 -29.88
CA GLU A 70 -26.81 -18.25 -29.20
C GLU A 70 -25.61 -17.94 -28.29
N GLY A 71 -25.09 -18.97 -27.60
CA GLY A 71 -23.90 -18.85 -26.78
C GLY A 71 -22.68 -18.41 -27.57
N TYR A 72 -22.44 -18.98 -28.74
CA TYR A 72 -21.32 -18.58 -29.61
C TYR A 72 -21.52 -17.18 -30.20
N GLN A 73 -22.74 -16.80 -30.57
CA GLN A 73 -23.05 -15.44 -31.02
C GLN A 73 -22.77 -14.41 -29.92
N LEU A 74 -23.17 -14.71 -28.66
CA LEU A 74 -22.92 -13.84 -27.53
C LEU A 74 -21.39 -13.76 -27.25
N LEU A 75 -20.70 -14.89 -27.25
CA LEU A 75 -19.26 -14.97 -27.00
C LEU A 75 -18.45 -14.18 -28.03
N ALA A 76 -18.83 -14.25 -29.31
CA ALA A 76 -18.22 -13.46 -30.39
C ALA A 76 -18.32 -11.94 -30.11
N GLN A 77 -19.51 -11.46 -29.70
CA GLN A 77 -19.68 -10.05 -29.39
C GLN A 77 -18.99 -9.63 -28.09
N LEU A 78 -18.88 -10.51 -27.09
CA LEU A 78 -18.11 -10.26 -25.89
C LEU A 78 -16.60 -10.11 -26.17
N LEU A 79 -16.06 -10.94 -27.07
CA LEU A 79 -14.67 -10.83 -27.53
C LEU A 79 -14.42 -9.52 -28.31
N GLU A 80 -15.36 -9.08 -29.13
CA GLU A 80 -15.26 -7.77 -29.81
C GLU A 80 -15.33 -6.60 -28.80
N LEU A 81 -16.24 -6.67 -27.83
CA LEU A 81 -16.35 -5.67 -26.79
C LEU A 81 -15.07 -5.56 -25.95
N GLN A 82 -14.37 -6.68 -25.72
CA GLN A 82 -13.11 -6.71 -24.96
C GLN A 82 -11.94 -6.00 -25.69
N LYS A 83 -12.04 -5.79 -27.00
CA LYS A 83 -11.00 -5.10 -27.80
C LYS A 83 -11.10 -3.57 -27.77
N ILE A 84 -12.19 -3.01 -27.27
CA ILE A 84 -12.50 -1.58 -27.38
C ILE A 84 -12.66 -0.83 -26.04
N PRO A 85 -11.87 -1.14 -24.97
CA PRO A 85 -12.06 -0.49 -23.65
C PRO A 85 -11.91 1.03 -23.73
N GLU A 86 -10.96 1.54 -24.51
CA GLU A 86 -10.67 2.97 -24.62
C GLU A 86 -11.71 3.75 -25.46
N THR A 87 -12.36 3.07 -26.40
CA THR A 87 -13.34 3.69 -27.30
C THR A 87 -14.79 3.44 -26.87
N PHE A 88 -14.99 2.64 -25.83
CA PHE A 88 -16.31 2.36 -25.31
C PHE A 88 -16.91 3.58 -24.63
N PHE A 89 -17.96 4.13 -25.22
CA PHE A 89 -18.64 5.29 -24.66
C PHE A 89 -19.68 4.88 -23.63
N MET A 90 -19.44 5.22 -22.37
CA MET A 90 -20.34 4.97 -21.25
C MET A 90 -21.39 6.09 -21.13
N MET A 91 -22.67 5.73 -21.17
CA MET A 91 -23.80 6.65 -21.10
C MET A 91 -24.48 6.54 -19.71
N PRO A 92 -24.45 7.58 -18.88
CA PRO A 92 -25.15 7.55 -17.59
C PRO A 92 -26.65 7.26 -17.72
N ALA A 93 -27.29 7.69 -18.79
CA ALA A 93 -28.70 7.39 -19.07
C ALA A 93 -29.01 5.89 -19.19
N ARG A 94 -27.98 5.05 -19.43
CA ARG A 94 -28.11 3.58 -19.46
C ARG A 94 -27.84 2.92 -18.11
N GLY A 95 -27.53 3.68 -17.07
CA GLY A 95 -27.23 3.18 -15.72
C GLY A 95 -25.76 2.79 -15.53
N ASP A 96 -25.50 1.69 -14.82
CA ASP A 96 -24.16 1.22 -14.45
C ASP A 96 -23.37 0.57 -15.62
N ILE A 97 -22.14 0.14 -15.35
CA ILE A 97 -21.27 -0.51 -16.34
C ILE A 97 -21.89 -1.78 -16.93
N TYR A 98 -22.60 -2.57 -16.11
CA TYR A 98 -23.28 -3.79 -16.57
C TYR A 98 -24.32 -3.46 -17.62
N THR A 99 -25.24 -2.52 -17.36
CA THR A 99 -26.32 -2.13 -18.28
C THR A 99 -25.80 -1.41 -19.51
N ASN A 100 -24.71 -0.65 -19.42
CA ASN A 100 -24.05 -0.07 -20.58
C ASN A 100 -23.47 -1.14 -21.52
N ARG A 101 -22.81 -2.17 -20.97
CA ARG A 101 -22.29 -3.31 -21.73
C ARG A 101 -23.43 -4.14 -22.36
N GLU A 102 -24.48 -4.41 -21.58
CA GLU A 102 -25.67 -5.10 -22.05
C GLU A 102 -26.35 -4.38 -23.20
N ALA A 103 -26.51 -3.04 -23.13
CA ALA A 103 -27.06 -2.23 -24.22
C ALA A 103 -26.21 -2.32 -25.50
N TRP A 104 -24.88 -2.24 -25.38
CA TRP A 104 -23.97 -2.38 -26.53
C TRP A 104 -24.09 -3.75 -27.20
N LEU A 105 -24.22 -4.82 -26.42
CA LEU A 105 -24.43 -6.19 -26.91
C LEU A 105 -25.81 -6.33 -27.58
N ALA A 106 -26.86 -5.77 -26.98
CA ALA A 106 -28.22 -5.84 -27.50
C ALA A 106 -28.42 -5.13 -28.86
N GLU A 107 -27.58 -4.14 -29.16
CA GLU A 107 -27.51 -3.50 -30.44
C GLU A 107 -26.92 -4.41 -31.55
N ARG A 108 -26.23 -5.50 -31.19
CA ARG A 108 -25.43 -6.35 -32.10
C ARG A 108 -25.89 -7.81 -32.16
N THR A 109 -26.52 -8.32 -31.12
CA THR A 109 -27.02 -9.71 -31.08
C THR A 109 -28.25 -9.86 -30.22
N GLN A 110 -29.21 -10.66 -30.67
CA GLN A 110 -30.38 -11.06 -29.87
C GLN A 110 -30.00 -12.02 -28.76
N ALA A 111 -28.84 -12.67 -28.85
CA ALA A 111 -28.33 -13.59 -27.82
C ALA A 111 -28.00 -12.89 -26.49
N THR A 112 -27.97 -11.56 -26.44
CA THR A 112 -27.82 -10.76 -25.22
C THR A 112 -28.83 -11.12 -24.14
N GLY A 113 -30.04 -11.58 -24.52
CA GLY A 113 -31.05 -12.06 -23.56
C GLY A 113 -30.56 -13.20 -22.64
N TRP A 114 -29.47 -13.87 -23.00
CA TRP A 114 -28.87 -14.93 -22.20
C TRP A 114 -27.79 -14.44 -21.23
N LEU A 115 -27.31 -13.19 -21.35
CA LEU A 115 -26.18 -12.66 -20.54
C LEU A 115 -26.41 -12.78 -19.04
N GLY A 116 -27.66 -12.57 -18.59
CA GLY A 116 -28.05 -12.62 -17.17
C GLY A 116 -28.51 -13.99 -16.68
N ALA A 117 -28.41 -15.05 -17.51
CA ALA A 117 -28.94 -16.37 -17.14
C ALA A 117 -28.25 -16.94 -15.89
N GLY A 118 -29.02 -17.07 -14.79
CA GLY A 118 -28.53 -17.60 -13.53
C GLY A 118 -27.60 -16.70 -12.74
N ARG A 119 -27.48 -15.41 -13.09
CA ARG A 119 -26.53 -14.46 -12.50
C ARG A 119 -27.19 -13.15 -12.08
N ALA A 120 -26.86 -12.64 -10.91
CA ALA A 120 -27.24 -11.30 -10.50
C ALA A 120 -26.25 -10.25 -11.04
N ARG A 121 -26.75 -9.09 -11.45
CA ARG A 121 -25.92 -7.95 -11.88
C ARG A 121 -24.82 -7.60 -10.85
N ARG A 122 -25.19 -7.53 -9.57
CA ARG A 122 -24.24 -7.20 -8.49
C ARG A 122 -23.21 -8.30 -8.24
N GLU A 123 -23.52 -9.55 -8.53
CA GLU A 123 -22.56 -10.66 -8.49
C GLU A 123 -21.46 -10.47 -9.54
N ALA A 124 -21.82 -10.11 -10.77
CA ALA A 124 -20.87 -9.85 -11.83
C ALA A 124 -19.95 -8.68 -11.50
N THR A 125 -20.51 -7.55 -11.03
CA THR A 125 -19.70 -6.36 -10.66
C THR A 125 -18.83 -6.62 -9.43
N THR A 126 -19.30 -7.38 -8.43
CA THR A 126 -18.49 -7.77 -7.27
C THR A 126 -17.31 -8.65 -7.68
N THR A 127 -17.54 -9.63 -8.58
CA THR A 127 -16.47 -10.48 -9.09
C THR A 127 -15.44 -9.68 -9.87
N ALA A 128 -15.89 -8.81 -10.78
CA ALA A 128 -15.00 -7.93 -11.53
C ALA A 128 -14.18 -7.01 -10.61
N PHE A 129 -14.80 -6.48 -9.56
CA PHE A 129 -14.09 -5.66 -8.57
C PHE A 129 -12.99 -6.44 -7.84
N ILE A 130 -13.25 -7.69 -7.45
CA ILE A 130 -12.21 -8.54 -6.82
C ILE A 130 -11.06 -8.81 -7.81
N LEU A 131 -11.35 -9.02 -9.12
CA LEU A 131 -10.32 -9.17 -10.13
C LEU A 131 -9.44 -7.91 -10.25
N VAL A 132 -10.04 -6.74 -10.25
CA VAL A 132 -9.32 -5.44 -10.25
C VAL A 132 -8.49 -5.29 -8.98
N MET A 133 -9.10 -5.54 -7.82
CA MET A 133 -8.41 -5.40 -6.53
C MET A 133 -7.19 -6.31 -6.41
N ARG A 134 -7.30 -7.59 -6.81
CA ARG A 134 -6.14 -8.51 -6.75
C ARG A 134 -4.98 -8.05 -7.64
N GLN A 135 -5.29 -7.48 -8.81
CA GLN A 135 -4.27 -6.96 -9.71
C GLN A 135 -3.57 -5.73 -9.10
N LEU A 136 -4.33 -4.77 -8.60
CA LEU A 136 -3.80 -3.58 -7.95
C LEU A 136 -2.96 -3.90 -6.70
N ILE A 137 -3.36 -4.91 -5.91
CA ILE A 137 -2.59 -5.35 -4.75
C ILE A 137 -1.26 -5.99 -5.16
N VAL A 138 -1.24 -6.79 -6.23
CA VAL A 138 0.00 -7.38 -6.78
C VAL A 138 0.96 -6.28 -7.26
N GLU A 139 0.45 -5.28 -7.99
CA GLU A 139 1.23 -4.14 -8.48
C GLU A 139 1.76 -3.29 -7.32
N PHE A 140 0.92 -2.97 -6.35
CA PHE A 140 1.34 -2.23 -5.15
C PHE A 140 2.39 -2.99 -4.33
N THR A 141 2.24 -4.31 -4.21
CA THR A 141 3.23 -5.16 -3.53
C THR A 141 4.59 -5.08 -4.22
N GLU A 142 4.64 -5.08 -5.56
CA GLU A 142 5.88 -4.92 -6.34
C GLU A 142 6.56 -3.57 -6.06
N THR A 143 5.78 -2.49 -6.05
CA THR A 143 6.29 -1.14 -5.75
C THR A 143 6.82 -1.02 -4.31
N LEU A 144 6.12 -1.64 -3.34
CA LEU A 144 6.56 -1.64 -1.95
C LEU A 144 7.83 -2.47 -1.72
N ILE A 145 7.99 -3.59 -2.45
CA ILE A 145 9.23 -4.38 -2.47
C ILE A 145 10.38 -3.51 -3.00
N ALA A 146 10.17 -2.77 -4.09
CA ALA A 146 11.20 -1.90 -4.66
C ALA A 146 11.66 -0.82 -3.67
N LEU A 147 10.73 -0.20 -2.92
CA LEU A 147 11.07 0.75 -1.85
C LEU A 147 11.93 0.10 -0.76
N ALA A 148 11.49 -1.05 -0.24
CA ALA A 148 12.21 -1.74 0.83
C ALA A 148 13.60 -2.24 0.38
N GLN A 149 13.74 -2.67 -0.89
CA GLN A 149 15.03 -3.00 -1.49
C GLN A 149 15.95 -1.78 -1.57
N THR A 150 15.44 -0.64 -2.03
CA THR A 150 16.18 0.63 -2.09
C THR A 150 16.66 1.06 -0.70
N MET A 151 15.80 0.97 0.31
CA MET A 151 16.16 1.28 1.70
C MET A 151 17.23 0.32 2.24
N THR A 152 17.13 -0.97 1.95
CA THR A 152 18.12 -1.98 2.35
C THR A 152 19.49 -1.73 1.69
N GLN A 153 19.50 -1.37 0.40
CA GLN A 153 20.73 -1.03 -0.33
C GLN A 153 21.36 0.26 0.20
N LEU A 154 20.54 1.26 0.51
CA LEU A 154 21.03 2.52 1.09
C LEU A 154 21.55 2.29 2.52
N ALA A 155 20.89 1.43 3.29
CA ALA A 155 21.35 1.05 4.62
C ALA A 155 22.71 0.34 4.58
N GLU A 156 22.95 -0.54 3.61
CA GLU A 156 24.26 -1.16 3.42
C GLU A 156 25.35 -0.15 3.05
N ARG A 157 25.05 0.79 2.15
CA ARG A 157 25.97 1.85 1.76
C ARG A 157 26.41 2.71 2.94
N HIS A 158 25.47 2.95 3.87
CA HIS A 158 25.66 3.85 5.00
C HIS A 158 25.75 3.13 6.36
N LYS A 159 26.06 1.84 6.38
CA LYS A 159 26.17 1.07 7.63
C LYS A 159 27.28 1.54 8.59
N LEU A 160 28.24 2.34 8.08
CA LEU A 160 29.29 2.97 8.85
C LEU A 160 29.19 4.51 8.91
N SER A 161 28.18 5.10 8.28
CA SER A 161 27.99 6.55 8.26
C SER A 161 27.36 7.00 9.57
N ILE A 162 28.19 7.54 10.45
CA ILE A 162 27.82 7.97 11.81
C ILE A 162 26.85 9.14 11.75
N MET A 163 25.81 9.10 12.58
CA MET A 163 24.87 10.19 12.81
C MET A 163 24.34 10.18 14.26
N PRO A 164 23.83 11.32 14.75
CA PRO A 164 23.04 11.32 15.97
C PRO A 164 21.67 10.72 15.71
N ASP A 165 21.19 9.86 16.61
CA ASP A 165 19.78 9.48 16.69
C ASP A 165 19.02 10.47 17.58
N TYR A 166 17.71 10.58 17.36
CA TYR A 166 16.88 11.57 18.03
C TYR A 166 15.68 10.96 18.72
N THR A 167 15.44 11.42 19.94
CA THR A 167 14.17 11.25 20.64
C THR A 167 13.67 12.61 21.08
N TYR A 168 12.39 12.91 20.93
CA TYR A 168 11.83 14.25 21.18
C TYR A 168 12.52 15.37 20.36
N LEU A 169 13.09 15.05 19.20
CA LEU A 169 13.98 15.93 18.43
C LEU A 169 15.23 16.42 19.23
N GLN A 170 15.57 15.73 20.29
CA GLN A 170 16.83 15.93 21.03
C GLN A 170 17.80 14.84 20.63
N ALA A 171 19.05 15.21 20.42
CA ALA A 171 20.12 14.25 20.15
C ALA A 171 20.24 13.30 21.32
N ALA A 172 20.14 12.00 21.05
CA ALA A 172 20.04 10.95 22.07
C ALA A 172 21.29 10.09 22.15
N GLN A 173 21.53 9.26 21.15
CA GLN A 173 22.64 8.31 21.08
C GLN A 173 23.29 8.34 19.70
N THR A 174 24.51 7.80 19.62
CA THR A 174 25.20 7.61 18.35
C THR A 174 24.63 6.41 17.60
N THR A 175 24.30 6.60 16.32
CA THR A 175 23.85 5.55 15.42
C THR A 175 24.53 5.69 14.05
N THR A 176 24.10 4.90 13.06
CA THR A 176 24.46 5.07 11.67
C THR A 176 23.22 5.37 10.81
N PHE A 177 23.39 6.07 9.72
CA PHE A 177 22.29 6.32 8.79
C PHE A 177 21.72 5.01 8.22
N GLY A 178 22.58 3.99 8.07
CA GLY A 178 22.12 2.66 7.69
C GLY A 178 21.21 2.01 8.73
N HIS A 179 21.58 2.07 10.01
CA HIS A 179 20.77 1.53 11.11
C HIS A 179 19.41 2.27 11.22
N TYR A 180 19.45 3.59 11.14
CA TYR A 180 18.27 4.44 11.12
C TYR A 180 17.29 4.03 10.00
N LEU A 181 17.77 3.80 8.77
CA LEU A 181 16.94 3.38 7.63
C LEU A 181 16.33 1.99 7.82
N LEU A 182 17.06 1.03 8.39
CA LEU A 182 16.53 -0.29 8.67
C LEU A 182 15.36 -0.22 9.67
N GLY A 183 15.38 0.72 10.60
CA GLY A 183 14.26 0.97 11.51
C GLY A 183 12.94 1.27 10.79
N PHE A 184 12.97 1.81 9.58
CA PHE A 184 11.82 2.02 8.71
C PHE A 184 11.61 0.89 7.69
N THR A 185 12.63 0.08 7.39
CA THR A 185 12.51 -1.07 6.48
C THR A 185 11.68 -2.19 7.12
N TYR A 186 11.91 -2.53 8.37
CA TYR A 186 11.19 -3.60 9.07
C TYR A 186 9.65 -3.41 9.11
N PRO A 187 9.10 -2.21 9.37
CA PRO A 187 7.66 -1.97 9.19
C PRO A 187 7.13 -2.31 7.80
N LEU A 188 7.89 -2.01 6.73
CA LEU A 188 7.47 -2.33 5.36
C LEU A 188 7.47 -3.84 5.10
N LEU A 189 8.39 -4.62 5.69
CA LEU A 189 8.36 -6.09 5.62
C LEU A 189 7.06 -6.63 6.23
N ARG A 190 6.61 -6.08 7.36
CA ARG A 190 5.31 -6.43 7.97
C ARG A 190 4.11 -6.01 7.10
N ASP A 191 4.22 -4.89 6.38
CA ASP A 191 3.17 -4.46 5.46
C ASP A 191 3.09 -5.39 4.23
N LEU A 192 4.22 -5.89 3.72
CA LEU A 192 4.27 -6.93 2.68
C LEU A 192 3.61 -8.23 3.13
N GLU A 193 3.84 -8.66 4.36
CA GLU A 193 3.18 -9.83 4.95
C GLU A 193 1.65 -9.64 5.02
N ARG A 194 1.18 -8.47 5.46
CA ARG A 194 -0.26 -8.12 5.48
C ARG A 194 -0.87 -8.19 4.08
N LEU A 195 -0.21 -7.63 3.06
CA LEU A 195 -0.68 -7.66 1.67
C LEU A 195 -0.77 -9.09 1.12
N GLN A 196 0.23 -9.94 1.38
CA GLN A 196 0.21 -11.35 0.98
C GLN A 196 -0.95 -12.12 1.65
N SER A 197 -1.18 -11.85 2.93
CA SER A 197 -2.26 -12.44 3.73
C SER A 197 -3.64 -11.98 3.23
N LEU A 198 -3.79 -10.69 2.95
CA LEU A 198 -5.01 -10.12 2.35
C LEU A 198 -5.30 -10.77 0.98
N LEU A 199 -4.31 -10.80 0.08
CA LEU A 199 -4.47 -11.36 -1.26
C LEU A 199 -4.91 -12.84 -1.22
N THR A 200 -4.42 -13.60 -0.25
CA THR A 200 -4.82 -15.01 -0.05
C THR A 200 -6.31 -15.12 0.27
N ARG A 201 -6.88 -14.25 1.12
CA ARG A 201 -8.30 -14.23 1.46
C ARG A 201 -9.17 -13.61 0.36
N LEU A 202 -8.67 -12.59 -0.31
CA LEU A 202 -9.39 -11.88 -1.36
C LEU A 202 -9.60 -12.74 -2.62
N ASN A 203 -8.64 -13.64 -2.94
CA ASN A 203 -8.68 -14.42 -4.17
C ASN A 203 -9.58 -15.67 -4.08
N PHE A 204 -10.82 -15.50 -3.56
CA PHE A 204 -11.87 -16.49 -3.61
C PHE A 204 -13.07 -15.97 -4.41
N SER A 205 -13.67 -16.87 -5.23
CA SER A 205 -14.71 -16.49 -6.18
C SER A 205 -16.07 -16.30 -5.52
N PRO A 206 -16.75 -15.15 -5.73
CA PRO A 206 -18.15 -14.97 -5.37
C PRO A 206 -19.10 -15.51 -6.44
N MET A 207 -18.63 -15.84 -7.67
CA MET A 207 -19.49 -16.23 -8.79
C MET A 207 -20.38 -17.43 -8.46
N GLY A 208 -21.60 -17.41 -8.99
CA GLY A 208 -22.65 -18.41 -8.74
C GLY A 208 -23.37 -18.27 -7.40
N CYS A 209 -23.09 -17.18 -6.64
CA CYS A 209 -23.80 -16.88 -5.41
C CYS A 209 -25.24 -16.34 -5.64
N GLY A 210 -25.57 -15.94 -6.86
CA GLY A 210 -26.81 -15.24 -7.18
C GLY A 210 -26.89 -13.93 -6.41
N SER A 211 -28.05 -13.61 -5.85
CA SER A 211 -28.18 -12.44 -4.99
C SER A 211 -27.92 -12.74 -3.52
N THR A 212 -28.29 -13.93 -3.03
CA THR A 212 -28.20 -14.29 -1.62
C THR A 212 -27.97 -15.77 -1.35
N ASN A 213 -28.46 -16.70 -2.20
CA ASN A 213 -28.51 -18.11 -1.90
C ASN A 213 -28.31 -19.02 -3.12
N GLY A 214 -27.60 -18.52 -4.13
CA GLY A 214 -27.26 -19.27 -5.33
C GLY A 214 -28.29 -19.17 -6.45
N SER A 215 -28.08 -19.93 -7.52
CA SER A 215 -28.95 -19.99 -8.70
C SER A 215 -29.36 -21.43 -8.99
N ARG A 216 -30.60 -21.61 -9.39
CA ARG A 216 -31.10 -22.94 -9.87
C ARG A 216 -30.58 -23.27 -11.28
N LEU A 217 -30.21 -22.26 -12.05
CA LEU A 217 -29.74 -22.45 -13.42
C LEU A 217 -28.22 -22.72 -13.44
N LEU A 218 -27.43 -21.89 -12.77
CA LEU A 218 -25.99 -21.96 -12.84
C LEU A 218 -25.40 -22.78 -11.68
N GLN A 219 -24.93 -23.99 -11.98
CA GLN A 219 -24.34 -24.91 -11.01
C GLN A 219 -22.83 -25.13 -11.23
N GLY A 220 -22.17 -24.30 -12.02
CA GLY A 220 -20.76 -24.39 -12.38
C GLY A 220 -19.83 -23.46 -11.60
N ARG A 221 -20.08 -23.22 -10.29
CA ARG A 221 -19.29 -22.26 -9.48
C ARG A 221 -17.80 -22.53 -9.50
N GLN A 222 -17.41 -23.82 -9.39
CA GLN A 222 -15.98 -24.19 -9.41
C GLN A 222 -15.36 -23.93 -10.78
N GLN A 223 -16.04 -24.28 -11.87
CA GLN A 223 -15.57 -24.00 -13.23
C GLN A 223 -15.34 -22.49 -13.46
N LEU A 224 -16.26 -21.63 -12.97
CA LEU A 224 -16.10 -20.18 -13.03
C LEU A 224 -14.90 -19.70 -12.23
N ALA A 225 -14.68 -20.22 -11.02
CA ALA A 225 -13.53 -19.88 -10.20
C ALA A 225 -12.21 -20.26 -10.89
N ASP A 226 -12.15 -21.46 -11.46
CA ASP A 226 -10.97 -21.97 -12.15
C ASP A 226 -10.64 -21.14 -13.40
N LEU A 227 -11.66 -20.81 -14.23
CA LEU A 227 -11.49 -19.97 -15.41
C LEU A 227 -10.98 -18.56 -15.09
N LEU A 228 -11.45 -17.97 -13.99
CA LEU A 228 -11.08 -16.63 -13.54
C LEU A 228 -9.81 -16.61 -12.66
N GLY A 229 -9.21 -17.76 -12.40
CA GLY A 229 -7.96 -17.87 -11.63
C GLY A 229 -8.12 -17.59 -10.14
N PHE A 230 -9.26 -17.92 -9.55
CA PHE A 230 -9.47 -17.89 -8.12
C PHE A 230 -8.90 -19.13 -7.42
N ASN A 231 -8.56 -19.02 -6.14
CA ASN A 231 -8.07 -20.14 -5.33
C ASN A 231 -9.17 -21.15 -4.97
N GLY A 232 -10.44 -20.76 -5.12
CA GLY A 232 -11.60 -21.54 -4.75
C GLY A 232 -12.85 -20.66 -4.64
N LEU A 233 -13.84 -21.12 -3.89
CA LEU A 233 -15.14 -20.47 -3.72
C LEU A 233 -15.27 -19.84 -2.33
N ILE A 234 -15.90 -18.67 -2.25
CA ILE A 234 -16.46 -18.21 -0.98
C ILE A 234 -17.61 -19.15 -0.63
N SER A 235 -17.50 -19.81 0.53
CA SER A 235 -18.37 -20.94 0.88
C SER A 235 -19.83 -20.57 1.01
N HIS A 236 -20.13 -19.41 1.58
CA HIS A 236 -21.51 -18.98 1.84
C HIS A 236 -21.96 -17.94 0.81
N ALA A 237 -23.03 -18.22 0.06
CA ALA A 237 -23.48 -17.37 -1.04
C ALA A 237 -23.82 -15.92 -0.62
N ARG A 238 -24.44 -15.75 0.56
CA ARG A 238 -24.76 -14.41 1.07
C ARG A 238 -23.50 -13.64 1.49
N ASP A 239 -22.54 -14.33 2.09
CA ASP A 239 -21.23 -13.75 2.42
C ASP A 239 -20.49 -13.33 1.15
N ALA A 240 -20.41 -14.20 0.16
CA ALA A 240 -19.82 -13.95 -1.15
C ALA A 240 -20.32 -12.66 -1.82
N MET A 241 -21.60 -12.35 -1.64
CA MET A 241 -22.22 -11.19 -2.26
C MET A 241 -22.07 -9.91 -1.41
N TRP A 242 -22.13 -10.02 -0.09
CA TRP A 242 -22.36 -8.86 0.77
C TRP A 242 -21.24 -8.57 1.78
N GLN A 243 -20.14 -9.32 1.75
CA GLN A 243 -18.98 -9.02 2.60
C GLN A 243 -18.42 -7.62 2.34
N ALA A 244 -17.85 -7.01 3.36
CA ALA A 244 -17.22 -5.68 3.30
C ALA A 244 -15.90 -5.60 4.07
N ASP A 245 -15.62 -6.58 4.93
CA ASP A 245 -14.46 -6.65 5.83
C ASP A 245 -13.12 -6.63 5.09
N LEU A 246 -12.99 -7.35 3.96
CA LEU A 246 -11.76 -7.36 3.16
C LEU A 246 -11.44 -5.99 2.53
N PHE A 247 -12.44 -5.16 2.26
CA PHE A 247 -12.23 -3.80 1.73
C PHE A 247 -11.75 -2.86 2.83
N ILE A 248 -12.29 -3.02 4.05
CA ILE A 248 -11.81 -2.29 5.24
C ILE A 248 -10.37 -2.70 5.54
N GLU A 249 -10.07 -4.02 5.53
CA GLU A 249 -8.73 -4.54 5.75
C GLU A 249 -7.73 -3.99 4.73
N ALA A 250 -8.06 -4.01 3.43
CA ALA A 250 -7.23 -3.43 2.37
C ALA A 250 -6.90 -1.97 2.65
N THR A 251 -7.92 -1.17 2.99
CA THR A 251 -7.75 0.26 3.28
C THR A 251 -6.91 0.49 4.55
N ALA A 252 -7.09 -0.36 5.58
CA ALA A 252 -6.31 -0.29 6.81
C ALA A 252 -4.82 -0.59 6.57
N ILE A 253 -4.51 -1.57 5.71
CA ILE A 253 -3.12 -1.89 5.32
C ILE A 253 -2.49 -0.71 4.59
N LEU A 254 -3.19 -0.14 3.60
CA LEU A 254 -2.72 1.03 2.86
C LEU A 254 -2.47 2.24 3.78
N THR A 255 -3.37 2.47 4.74
CA THR A 255 -3.24 3.54 5.74
C THR A 255 -2.01 3.32 6.62
N THR A 256 -1.82 2.10 7.13
CA THR A 256 -0.65 1.73 7.97
C THR A 256 0.65 1.94 7.21
N CYS A 257 0.74 1.46 5.97
CA CYS A 257 1.89 1.64 5.08
C CYS A 257 2.17 3.14 4.85
N SER A 258 1.14 3.91 4.51
CA SER A 258 1.26 5.36 4.28
C SER A 258 1.78 6.10 5.51
N ILE A 259 1.34 5.73 6.72
CA ILE A 259 1.82 6.32 7.98
C ILE A 259 3.30 5.97 8.20
N ASN A 260 3.73 4.73 7.97
CA ASN A 260 5.13 4.33 8.10
C ASN A 260 6.03 5.17 7.18
N ILE A 261 5.63 5.33 5.92
CA ILE A 261 6.38 6.11 4.93
C ILE A 261 6.33 7.62 5.24
N SER A 262 5.20 8.11 5.74
CA SER A 262 5.04 9.51 6.15
C SER A 262 5.96 9.89 7.29
N ARG A 263 6.19 9.01 8.26
CA ARG A 263 7.13 9.24 9.36
C ARG A 263 8.55 9.41 8.84
N LEU A 264 9.00 8.53 7.94
CA LEU A 264 10.30 8.69 7.28
C LEU A 264 10.37 10.00 6.49
N ALA A 265 9.31 10.34 5.73
CA ALA A 265 9.26 11.58 4.97
C ALA A 265 9.33 12.83 5.87
N GLU A 266 8.73 12.77 7.05
CA GLU A 266 8.79 13.87 8.03
C GLU A 266 10.19 14.04 8.61
N ASP A 267 10.83 12.94 9.04
CA ASP A 267 12.20 12.97 9.54
C ASP A 267 13.19 13.48 8.47
N LEU A 268 13.10 12.97 7.23
CA LEU A 268 13.94 13.45 6.13
C LEU A 268 13.69 14.92 5.80
N GLN A 269 12.46 15.42 5.97
CA GLN A 269 12.14 16.83 5.80
C GLN A 269 12.83 17.68 6.88
N VAL A 270 12.82 17.23 8.15
CA VAL A 270 13.56 17.87 9.25
C VAL A 270 15.06 17.80 9.00
N PHE A 271 15.59 16.64 8.64
CA PHE A 271 17.00 16.42 8.37
C PHE A 271 17.54 17.21 7.18
N SER A 272 16.66 17.64 6.25
CA SER A 272 17.04 18.48 5.10
C SER A 272 17.02 19.97 5.42
N THR A 273 16.67 20.39 6.64
CA THR A 273 16.76 21.80 7.06
C THR A 273 18.20 22.24 7.24
N GLN A 274 18.44 23.54 7.16
CA GLN A 274 19.78 24.11 7.38
C GLN A 274 20.31 23.83 8.80
N GLU A 275 19.41 23.73 9.78
CA GLU A 275 19.72 23.49 11.20
C GLU A 275 20.22 22.07 11.45
N PHE A 276 19.66 21.06 10.77
CA PHE A 276 20.09 19.67 10.88
C PHE A 276 21.15 19.30 9.83
N ALA A 277 20.95 19.70 8.59
CA ALA A 277 21.86 19.50 7.46
C ALA A 277 22.37 18.06 7.28
N LEU A 278 21.59 17.05 7.71
CA LEU A 278 21.98 15.65 7.66
C LEU A 278 21.78 15.04 6.28
N VAL A 279 20.78 15.51 5.52
CA VAL A 279 20.48 15.03 4.17
C VAL A 279 20.24 16.18 3.21
N GLU A 280 20.48 15.94 1.93
CA GLU A 280 20.08 16.83 0.85
C GLU A 280 19.27 16.07 -0.19
N LEU A 281 18.10 16.64 -0.57
CA LEU A 281 17.28 16.11 -1.65
C LEU A 281 17.86 16.56 -3.00
N ASP A 282 17.80 15.67 -3.99
CA ASP A 282 18.04 16.04 -5.38
C ASP A 282 17.03 17.12 -5.84
N ASP A 283 17.46 18.00 -6.74
CA ASP A 283 16.64 19.10 -7.26
C ASP A 283 15.34 18.62 -7.93
N ARG A 284 15.35 17.43 -8.51
CA ARG A 284 14.18 16.80 -9.14
C ARG A 284 13.03 16.53 -8.16
N HIS A 285 13.34 16.39 -6.88
CA HIS A 285 12.36 16.11 -5.81
C HIS A 285 12.04 17.36 -4.97
N ALA A 286 12.64 18.49 -5.32
CA ALA A 286 12.48 19.77 -4.65
C ALA A 286 11.63 20.75 -5.48
N ARG A 287 11.26 21.85 -4.86
CA ARG A 287 10.57 22.96 -5.51
C ARG A 287 11.10 24.29 -5.06
N ALA A 288 11.53 25.13 -6.01
CA ALA A 288 12.01 26.49 -5.74
C ALA A 288 10.87 27.40 -5.24
N SER A 289 11.21 28.33 -4.36
CA SER A 289 10.29 29.40 -3.96
C SER A 289 10.23 30.49 -5.05
N LYS A 290 9.06 31.07 -5.26
CA LYS A 290 8.87 32.17 -6.23
C LYS A 290 9.24 33.54 -5.65
N ILE A 291 9.34 33.67 -4.34
CA ILE A 291 9.64 34.93 -3.64
C ILE A 291 10.96 34.89 -2.87
N MET A 292 11.41 33.69 -2.47
CA MET A 292 12.66 33.50 -1.71
C MET A 292 13.66 32.72 -2.56
N PRO A 293 14.57 33.35 -3.28
CA PRO A 293 15.42 32.70 -4.30
C PRO A 293 16.37 31.64 -3.71
N GLN A 294 16.72 31.74 -2.43
CA GLN A 294 17.61 30.80 -1.75
C GLN A 294 16.90 29.52 -1.27
N LYS A 295 15.56 29.48 -1.33
CA LYS A 295 14.76 28.42 -0.68
C LYS A 295 14.50 27.26 -1.61
N LYS A 296 15.01 26.08 -1.25
CA LYS A 296 14.76 24.77 -1.85
C LYS A 296 13.79 23.98 -0.97
N ASN A 297 12.54 23.80 -1.42
CA ASN A 297 11.53 23.13 -0.61
C ASN A 297 11.53 21.61 -0.87
N PRO A 298 11.49 20.73 0.15
CA PRO A 298 11.40 19.28 -0.01
C PRO A 298 9.98 18.84 -0.41
N PHE A 299 9.58 19.18 -1.64
CA PHE A 299 8.20 19.11 -2.09
C PHE A 299 7.67 17.68 -2.19
N ALA A 300 8.51 16.73 -2.65
CA ALA A 300 8.16 15.33 -2.73
C ALA A 300 7.77 14.75 -1.35
N LEU A 301 8.57 15.04 -0.32
CA LEU A 301 8.32 14.59 1.05
C LEU A 301 7.01 15.18 1.61
N THR A 302 6.74 16.45 1.32
CA THR A 302 5.48 17.10 1.70
C THR A 302 4.26 16.43 1.06
N HIS A 303 4.35 16.05 -0.22
CA HIS A 303 3.29 15.33 -0.92
C HIS A 303 3.03 13.95 -0.29
N ILE A 304 4.08 13.18 -0.03
CA ILE A 304 4.00 11.84 0.60
C ILE A 304 3.28 11.92 1.96
N ARG A 305 3.60 12.93 2.78
CA ARG A 305 2.92 13.18 4.06
C ARG A 305 1.43 13.50 3.85
N GLY A 306 1.10 14.30 2.82
CA GLY A 306 -0.27 14.61 2.44
C GLY A 306 -1.09 13.37 2.06
N VAL A 307 -0.47 12.40 1.38
CA VAL A 307 -1.12 11.12 1.03
C VAL A 307 -1.49 10.34 2.29
N ALA A 308 -0.63 10.26 3.30
CA ALA A 308 -0.97 9.58 4.56
C ALA A 308 -2.17 10.23 5.26
N ASN A 309 -2.25 11.56 5.27
CA ASN A 309 -3.42 12.28 5.80
C ASN A 309 -4.70 11.95 5.02
N LYS A 310 -4.63 11.90 3.67
CA LYS A 310 -5.77 11.48 2.82
C LYS A 310 -6.21 10.07 3.18
N MET A 311 -5.29 9.13 3.39
CA MET A 311 -5.59 7.72 3.67
C MET A 311 -6.32 7.50 4.98
N ILE A 312 -6.07 8.30 6.01
CA ILE A 312 -6.85 8.27 7.26
C ILE A 312 -8.34 8.60 6.96
N GLY A 313 -8.59 9.60 6.13
CA GLY A 313 -9.93 9.96 5.69
C GLY A 313 -10.60 8.86 4.86
N VAL A 314 -9.88 8.23 3.94
CA VAL A 314 -10.38 7.12 3.11
C VAL A 314 -10.73 5.91 3.96
N LEU A 315 -9.93 5.56 4.97
CA LEU A 315 -10.25 4.48 5.91
C LEU A 315 -11.57 4.75 6.66
N ALA A 316 -11.77 5.97 7.10
CA ALA A 316 -13.03 6.37 7.75
C ALA A 316 -14.21 6.28 6.77
N SER A 317 -14.05 6.75 5.52
CA SER A 317 -15.07 6.69 4.47
C SER A 317 -15.47 5.25 4.14
N VAL A 318 -14.50 4.37 3.84
CA VAL A 318 -14.73 2.96 3.52
C VAL A 318 -15.39 2.22 4.69
N THR A 319 -14.95 2.48 5.92
CA THR A 319 -15.54 1.88 7.12
C THR A 319 -16.99 2.33 7.32
N ALA A 320 -17.26 3.62 7.17
CA ALA A 320 -18.61 4.17 7.27
C ALA A 320 -19.55 3.64 6.18
N ALA A 321 -19.05 3.60 4.92
CA ALA A 321 -19.80 3.06 3.78
C ALA A 321 -20.10 1.55 3.95
N SER A 322 -19.24 0.80 4.64
CA SER A 322 -19.43 -0.62 4.93
C SER A 322 -20.44 -0.89 6.04
N ARG A 323 -20.76 0.11 6.87
CA ARG A 323 -21.74 0.02 7.97
C ARG A 323 -23.17 0.20 7.46
N THR A 324 -23.63 -0.71 6.64
CA THR A 324 -24.97 -0.70 6.07
C THR A 324 -25.79 -1.89 6.59
N PRO A 325 -27.14 -1.85 6.50
CA PRO A 325 -27.94 -3.04 6.71
C PRO A 325 -27.51 -4.17 5.77
N SER A 326 -27.51 -5.39 6.26
CA SER A 326 -27.08 -6.57 5.50
C SER A 326 -27.85 -6.70 4.17
N GLY A 327 -27.15 -6.77 3.06
CA GLY A 327 -27.73 -6.90 1.73
C GLY A 327 -28.05 -5.58 1.04
N GLN A 328 -27.47 -4.46 1.50
CA GLN A 328 -27.57 -3.14 0.87
C GLN A 328 -26.34 -2.83 0.01
N PRO A 329 -26.52 -2.23 -1.18
CA PRO A 329 -25.42 -1.95 -2.09
C PRO A 329 -24.71 -0.62 -1.85
N ASP A 330 -25.06 0.14 -0.79
CA ASP A 330 -24.53 1.48 -0.53
C ASP A 330 -23.00 1.54 -0.56
N ASN A 331 -22.34 0.55 0.04
CA ASN A 331 -20.90 0.44 0.03
C ASN A 331 -20.31 0.33 -1.39
N ARG A 332 -21.02 -0.32 -2.32
CA ARG A 332 -20.55 -0.49 -3.71
C ARG A 332 -20.47 0.84 -4.46
N LEU A 333 -21.35 1.78 -4.16
CA LEU A 333 -21.37 3.10 -4.80
C LEU A 333 -20.14 3.94 -4.44
N ILE A 334 -19.55 3.71 -3.29
CA ILE A 334 -18.40 4.46 -2.76
C ILE A 334 -17.11 3.66 -2.96
N ILE A 335 -17.04 2.43 -2.48
CA ILE A 335 -15.83 1.63 -2.40
C ILE A 335 -15.26 1.30 -3.79
N TYR A 336 -16.12 1.08 -4.80
CA TYR A 336 -15.66 0.75 -6.16
C TYR A 336 -14.87 1.89 -6.82
N GLY A 337 -15.06 3.14 -6.41
CA GLY A 337 -14.24 4.27 -6.84
C GLY A 337 -13.09 4.55 -5.88
N GLU A 338 -13.41 4.72 -4.59
CA GLU A 338 -12.43 5.18 -3.60
C GLU A 338 -11.25 4.22 -3.39
N LEU A 339 -11.51 2.91 -3.34
CA LEU A 339 -10.45 1.96 -2.99
C LEU A 339 -9.42 1.75 -4.11
N PRO A 340 -9.81 1.56 -5.39
CA PRO A 340 -8.83 1.55 -6.49
C PRO A 340 -8.03 2.85 -6.60
N GLU A 341 -8.68 4.02 -6.46
CA GLU A 341 -7.99 5.32 -6.45
C GLU A 341 -7.03 5.45 -5.28
N ALA A 342 -7.41 4.97 -4.10
CA ALA A 342 -6.55 4.97 -2.93
C ALA A 342 -5.30 4.12 -3.13
N ILE A 343 -5.43 2.89 -3.65
CA ILE A 343 -4.29 2.03 -3.97
C ILE A 343 -3.35 2.75 -4.93
N GLN A 344 -3.86 3.32 -6.01
CA GLN A 344 -3.05 4.03 -7.00
C GLN A 344 -2.36 5.27 -6.38
N THR A 345 -3.06 6.02 -5.54
CA THR A 345 -2.50 7.19 -4.84
C THR A 345 -1.34 6.79 -3.94
N VAL A 346 -1.50 5.73 -3.15
CA VAL A 346 -0.43 5.22 -2.26
C VAL A 346 0.71 4.63 -3.08
N ASN A 347 0.40 3.88 -4.14
CA ASN A 347 1.40 3.30 -5.05
C ASN A 347 2.32 4.38 -5.64
N ASN A 348 1.75 5.48 -6.11
CA ASN A 348 2.51 6.62 -6.64
C ASN A 348 3.37 7.30 -5.57
N ALA A 349 2.87 7.42 -4.33
CA ALA A 349 3.64 7.99 -3.22
C ALA A 349 4.81 7.09 -2.80
N VAL A 350 4.62 5.77 -2.81
CA VAL A 350 5.67 4.77 -2.54
C VAL A 350 6.74 4.82 -3.64
N ALA A 351 6.34 4.86 -4.91
CA ALA A 351 7.26 5.00 -6.04
C ALA A 351 8.07 6.30 -5.94
N LEU A 352 7.42 7.43 -5.63
CA LEU A 352 8.09 8.71 -5.43
C LEU A 352 9.09 8.66 -4.27
N MET A 353 8.75 8.00 -3.15
CA MET A 353 9.71 7.83 -2.03
C MET A 353 10.91 6.97 -2.46
N THR A 354 10.70 5.97 -3.29
CA THR A 354 11.77 5.14 -3.84
C THR A 354 12.76 6.01 -4.63
N GLU A 355 12.27 6.86 -5.53
CA GLU A 355 13.11 7.77 -6.33
C GLU A 355 13.84 8.78 -5.42
N VAL A 356 13.15 9.38 -4.44
CA VAL A 356 13.78 10.27 -3.45
C VAL A 356 14.97 9.59 -2.76
N LEU A 357 14.79 8.36 -2.28
CA LEU A 357 15.84 7.63 -1.56
C LEU A 357 16.97 7.14 -2.45
N GLN A 358 16.72 6.88 -3.74
CA GLN A 358 17.79 6.53 -4.69
C GLN A 358 18.77 7.69 -4.93
N GLU A 359 18.31 8.92 -4.77
CA GLU A 359 19.02 10.14 -5.15
C GLU A 359 19.35 11.05 -3.97
N ILE A 360 18.90 10.70 -2.75
CA ILE A 360 19.22 11.49 -1.55
C ILE A 360 20.71 11.40 -1.21
N SER A 361 21.29 12.54 -0.85
CA SER A 361 22.66 12.61 -0.34
C SER A 361 22.64 12.67 1.18
N PHE A 362 23.47 11.85 1.83
CA PHE A 362 23.71 11.90 3.27
C PHE A 362 25.02 12.65 3.54
N ASN A 363 24.98 13.67 4.40
CA ASN A 363 26.08 14.56 4.72
C ASN A 363 26.89 14.00 5.91
N THR A 364 27.90 13.19 5.63
CA THR A 364 28.70 12.48 6.65
C THR A 364 29.45 13.41 7.60
N ASP A 365 30.09 14.46 7.09
CA ASP A 365 30.89 15.36 7.91
C ASP A 365 30.04 16.23 8.86
N PRO A 366 28.95 16.88 8.42
CA PRO A 366 28.00 17.52 9.32
C PRO A 366 27.40 16.57 10.36
N ALA A 367 27.02 15.35 9.96
CA ALA A 367 26.46 14.36 10.88
C ALA A 367 27.44 13.96 11.98
N LYS A 368 28.69 13.71 11.62
CA LYS A 368 29.76 13.39 12.58
C LYS A 368 30.07 14.59 13.51
N ALA A 369 30.13 15.78 12.94
CA ALA A 369 30.35 16.99 13.75
C ALA A 369 29.25 17.23 14.79
N LEU A 370 27.99 16.91 14.46
CA LEU A 370 26.88 16.98 15.41
C LEU A 370 27.04 15.97 16.57
N VAL A 371 27.52 14.75 16.29
CA VAL A 371 27.81 13.75 17.34
C VAL A 371 28.93 14.25 18.26
N GLU A 372 29.98 14.84 17.70
CA GLU A 372 31.17 15.28 18.45
C GLU A 372 30.97 16.63 19.17
N SER A 373 29.99 17.44 18.76
CA SER A 373 29.77 18.79 19.32
C SER A 373 29.00 18.82 20.66
N GLY A 374 28.32 17.75 21.02
CA GLY A 374 27.42 17.69 22.18
C GLY A 374 27.83 16.64 23.22
N TRP A 375 26.80 16.18 23.93
CA TRP A 375 26.92 15.16 24.99
C TRP A 375 26.27 13.83 24.60
N ILE A 376 26.25 13.50 23.32
CA ILE A 376 25.61 12.28 22.79
C ILE A 376 26.27 11.00 23.33
N LEU A 377 27.58 11.03 23.58
CA LEU A 377 28.36 9.94 24.17
C LEU A 377 28.26 9.84 25.71
N ALA A 378 27.40 10.64 26.34
CA ALA A 378 27.22 10.59 27.79
C ALA A 378 26.78 9.21 28.31
N THR A 379 25.92 8.53 27.57
CA THR A 379 25.52 7.15 27.94
C THR A 379 26.69 6.20 27.83
N ASP A 380 27.53 6.30 26.81
CA ASP A 380 28.71 5.47 26.60
C ASP A 380 29.74 5.69 27.75
N LEU A 381 29.91 6.93 28.18
CA LEU A 381 30.74 7.26 29.34
C LEU A 381 30.17 6.65 30.65
N ALA A 382 28.84 6.78 30.86
CA ALA A 382 28.21 6.22 32.06
C ALA A 382 28.32 4.69 32.11
N GLU A 383 28.09 4.00 30.98
CA GLU A 383 28.24 2.57 30.85
C GLU A 383 29.69 2.13 31.06
N THR A 384 30.67 2.87 30.54
CA THR A 384 32.09 2.62 30.78
C THR A 384 32.45 2.75 32.25
N LEU A 385 31.92 3.74 32.96
CA LEU A 385 32.14 3.88 34.42
C LEU A 385 31.55 2.69 35.22
N VAL A 386 30.44 2.13 34.77
CA VAL A 386 29.90 0.89 35.39
C VAL A 386 30.82 -0.30 35.14
N LEU A 387 31.24 -0.50 33.88
CA LEU A 387 32.01 -1.68 33.45
C LEU A 387 33.45 -1.65 34.00
N GLU A 388 34.11 -0.51 33.94
CA GLU A 388 35.54 -0.37 34.24
C GLU A 388 35.81 0.04 35.69
N CYS A 389 34.91 0.81 36.29
CA CYS A 389 35.10 1.30 37.66
C CYS A 389 34.23 0.55 38.69
N GLY A 390 33.30 -0.31 38.24
CA GLY A 390 32.40 -1.04 39.13
C GLY A 390 31.37 -0.16 39.86
N LEU A 391 31.08 1.04 39.31
CA LEU A 391 30.05 1.90 39.85
C LEU A 391 28.67 1.30 39.60
N ASP A 392 27.73 1.49 40.52
CA ASP A 392 26.34 1.29 40.18
C ASP A 392 25.89 2.33 39.16
N PHE A 393 24.90 1.97 38.30
CA PHE A 393 24.49 2.83 37.19
C PHE A 393 23.97 4.20 37.64
N ARG A 394 23.32 4.29 38.79
CA ARG A 394 22.81 5.55 39.34
C ARG A 394 23.96 6.52 39.66
N SER A 395 25.00 6.02 40.30
CA SER A 395 26.21 6.78 40.62
C SER A 395 26.94 7.23 39.38
N ALA A 396 27.11 6.34 38.38
CA ALA A 396 27.71 6.69 37.08
C ALA A 396 26.88 7.77 36.35
N HIS A 397 25.56 7.59 36.28
CA HIS A 397 24.66 8.56 35.69
C HIS A 397 24.71 9.93 36.38
N GLN A 398 24.73 9.94 37.73
CA GLN A 398 24.81 11.19 38.51
C GLN A 398 26.11 11.95 38.23
N LEU A 399 27.23 11.25 38.13
CA LEU A 399 28.54 11.83 37.81
C LEU A 399 28.50 12.44 36.37
N VAL A 400 28.02 11.71 35.38
CA VAL A 400 27.97 12.17 34.02
C VAL A 400 26.97 13.34 33.86
N ALA A 401 25.84 13.31 34.54
CA ALA A 401 24.88 14.42 34.56
C ALA A 401 25.48 15.70 35.19
N PHE A 402 26.25 15.55 36.26
CA PHE A 402 27.00 16.67 36.88
C PHE A 402 28.01 17.26 35.86
N LEU A 403 28.78 16.42 35.20
CA LEU A 403 29.75 16.84 34.18
C LEU A 403 29.06 17.59 33.02
N ALA A 404 27.95 17.04 32.52
CA ALA A 404 27.17 17.69 31.44
C ALA A 404 26.67 19.09 31.85
N SER A 405 26.35 19.29 33.14
CA SER A 405 25.94 20.58 33.69
C SER A 405 27.12 21.56 33.82
N GLU A 406 28.26 21.10 34.29
CA GLU A 406 29.48 21.94 34.42
C GLU A 406 30.09 22.33 33.06
N PHE A 407 29.94 21.47 32.04
CA PHE A 407 30.40 21.66 30.69
C PHE A 407 29.30 22.26 29.76
N GLN A 408 28.33 22.98 30.32
CA GLN A 408 27.26 23.56 29.50
C GLN A 408 27.84 24.44 28.38
N GLY A 409 27.49 24.17 27.12
CA GLY A 409 27.99 24.87 25.93
C GLY A 409 29.34 24.38 25.40
N LYS A 410 29.91 23.31 25.99
CA LYS A 410 31.11 22.62 25.52
C LYS A 410 30.80 21.20 25.10
N SER A 411 31.66 20.65 24.24
CA SER A 411 31.60 19.24 23.85
C SER A 411 32.07 18.32 24.95
N ILE A 412 31.49 17.08 25.03
CA ILE A 412 32.03 16.00 25.83
C ILE A 412 33.47 15.63 25.44
N MET A 413 33.86 15.91 24.19
CA MET A 413 35.21 15.69 23.67
C MET A 413 36.27 16.61 24.34
N GLU A 414 35.84 17.65 25.02
CA GLU A 414 36.73 18.55 25.80
C GLU A 414 36.96 18.02 27.24
N LEU A 415 36.31 16.94 27.63
CA LEU A 415 36.47 16.33 28.97
C LEU A 415 37.84 15.63 29.05
N ASP A 416 38.73 16.18 29.83
CA ASP A 416 40.00 15.53 30.15
C ASP A 416 39.89 14.59 31.36
N HIS A 417 40.89 13.73 31.50
CA HIS A 417 40.92 12.71 32.55
C HIS A 417 41.01 13.35 33.95
N GLU A 418 41.77 14.44 34.15
CA GLU A 418 41.94 15.08 35.44
C GLU A 418 40.61 15.66 35.95
N THR A 419 39.87 16.35 35.08
CA THR A 419 38.55 16.91 35.36
C THR A 419 37.55 15.82 35.74
N LEU A 420 37.56 14.67 35.02
CA LEU A 420 36.71 13.51 35.37
C LEU A 420 37.04 12.99 36.77
N MET A 421 38.33 12.80 37.12
CA MET A 421 38.75 12.31 38.42
C MET A 421 38.33 13.26 39.57
N GLN A 422 38.56 14.56 39.41
CA GLN A 422 38.16 15.57 40.40
C GLN A 422 36.64 15.64 40.57
N SER A 423 35.88 15.51 39.47
CA SER A 423 34.43 15.51 39.52
C SER A 423 33.89 14.24 40.22
N ALA A 424 34.52 13.09 40.02
CA ALA A 424 34.13 11.84 40.67
C ALA A 424 34.28 11.94 42.17
N GLU A 425 35.43 12.45 42.65
CA GLU A 425 35.66 12.65 44.09
C GLU A 425 34.65 13.63 44.70
N LYS A 426 34.34 14.73 43.95
CA LYS A 426 33.36 15.74 44.38
C LYS A 426 31.93 15.18 44.48
N VAL A 427 31.51 14.39 43.51
CA VAL A 427 30.11 13.93 43.36
C VAL A 427 29.85 12.65 44.13
N LEU A 428 30.81 11.69 44.09
CA LEU A 428 30.66 10.36 44.67
C LEU A 428 31.28 10.25 46.08
N GLY A 429 32.11 11.24 46.47
CA GLY A 429 32.85 11.20 47.74
C GLY A 429 33.97 10.16 47.77
N GLN A 430 34.34 9.58 46.63
CA GLN A 430 35.41 8.60 46.49
C GLN A 430 36.06 8.71 45.09
N PRO A 431 37.36 8.34 44.99
CA PRO A 431 38.03 8.28 43.70
C PRO A 431 37.54 7.10 42.86
N ILE A 432 37.65 7.23 41.53
CA ILE A 432 37.43 6.13 40.59
C ILE A 432 38.75 5.75 39.89
N THR A 433 38.78 4.58 39.26
CA THR A 433 40.01 4.02 38.66
C THR A 433 39.86 3.88 37.14
N LEU A 434 39.45 4.93 36.47
CA LEU A 434 39.42 4.98 34.98
C LEU A 434 40.74 5.49 34.45
N THR A 435 41.31 4.86 33.44
CA THR A 435 42.52 5.34 32.77
C THR A 435 42.20 6.36 31.69
N GLU A 436 43.18 7.20 31.31
CA GLU A 436 43.04 8.14 30.19
C GLU A 436 42.65 7.40 28.85
N GLN A 437 43.24 6.21 28.65
CA GLN A 437 42.93 5.42 27.44
C GLN A 437 41.48 4.90 27.46
N GLN A 438 40.95 4.46 28.59
CA GLN A 438 39.56 4.03 28.75
C GLN A 438 38.59 5.22 28.51
N LEU A 439 38.93 6.41 29.01
CA LEU A 439 38.16 7.60 28.73
C LEU A 439 38.13 7.92 27.20
N LYS A 440 39.27 7.86 26.52
CA LYS A 440 39.34 8.05 25.08
C LYS A 440 38.50 7.03 24.29
N VAL A 441 38.48 5.79 24.73
CA VAL A 441 37.64 4.73 24.15
C VAL A 441 36.15 5.01 24.37
N ALA A 442 35.76 5.46 25.57
CA ALA A 442 34.39 5.81 25.91
C ALA A 442 33.84 7.00 25.09
N LEU A 443 34.75 7.91 24.67
CA LEU A 443 34.41 9.09 23.89
C LEU A 443 34.66 8.93 22.38
N ASP A 444 34.91 7.71 21.89
CA ASP A 444 35.07 7.42 20.47
C ASP A 444 33.71 6.95 19.88
N SER A 445 33.14 7.78 19.00
CA SER A 445 31.86 7.52 18.38
C SER A 445 31.83 6.24 17.52
N SER A 446 32.96 5.86 16.91
CA SER A 446 33.07 4.63 16.13
C SER A 446 33.10 3.39 17.03
N LEU A 447 33.80 3.46 18.17
CA LEU A 447 33.81 2.39 19.17
C LEU A 447 32.46 2.27 19.87
N ALA A 448 31.79 3.37 20.16
CA ALA A 448 30.43 3.39 20.70
C ALA A 448 29.43 2.61 19.83
N ILE A 449 29.52 2.75 18.50
CA ILE A 449 28.72 1.97 17.53
C ILE A 449 29.04 0.49 17.62
N GLN A 450 30.32 0.11 17.65
CA GLN A 450 30.75 -1.30 17.71
C GLN A 450 30.45 -1.99 19.04
N ALA A 451 30.37 -1.23 20.14
CA ALA A 451 30.04 -1.74 21.46
C ALA A 451 28.60 -2.29 21.57
N ARG A 452 27.69 -1.83 20.71
CA ARG A 452 26.28 -2.30 20.67
C ARG A 452 26.15 -3.53 19.79
N SER A 453 26.63 -4.67 20.30
CA SER A 453 26.84 -5.94 19.59
C SER A 453 25.71 -6.96 19.74
N GLU A 454 24.65 -6.67 20.50
CA GLU A 454 23.48 -7.52 20.61
C GLU A 454 22.59 -7.42 19.36
N PRO A 455 21.76 -8.44 19.07
CA PRO A 455 20.85 -8.43 17.92
C PRO A 455 19.98 -7.15 17.88
N GLY A 456 19.98 -6.48 16.73
CA GLY A 456 19.30 -5.19 16.54
C GLY A 456 20.16 -3.97 16.87
N GLY A 457 21.39 -4.16 17.39
CA GLY A 457 22.32 -3.09 17.66
C GLY A 457 23.03 -2.55 16.41
N THR A 458 23.87 -1.52 16.63
CA THR A 458 24.54 -0.78 15.56
C THR A 458 25.89 -1.38 15.13
N ALA A 459 26.43 -2.38 15.85
CA ALA A 459 27.69 -3.02 15.50
C ALA A 459 27.65 -3.59 14.07
N THR A 460 28.76 -3.54 13.36
CA THR A 460 28.84 -3.90 11.95
C THR A 460 28.25 -5.29 11.66
N HIS A 461 28.56 -6.30 12.49
CA HIS A 461 28.02 -7.65 12.29
C HIS A 461 26.50 -7.73 12.52
N CYS A 462 25.93 -6.90 13.43
CA CYS A 462 24.49 -6.79 13.62
C CYS A 462 23.82 -6.17 12.41
N MET A 463 24.43 -5.12 11.85
CA MET A 463 23.99 -4.49 10.60
C MET A 463 24.01 -5.48 9.44
N ASP A 464 25.10 -6.24 9.27
CA ASP A 464 25.21 -7.24 8.21
C ASP A 464 24.13 -8.32 8.33
N ASN A 465 23.84 -8.78 9.55
CA ASN A 465 22.77 -9.75 9.80
C ASN A 465 21.38 -9.18 9.46
N MET A 466 21.07 -7.96 9.91
CA MET A 466 19.78 -7.32 9.62
C MET A 466 19.59 -7.06 8.11
N ILE A 467 20.65 -6.63 7.41
CA ILE A 467 20.62 -6.43 5.95
C ILE A 467 20.39 -7.76 5.22
N ALA A 468 21.05 -8.83 5.66
CA ALA A 468 20.87 -10.16 5.09
C ALA A 468 19.44 -10.68 5.28
N GLU A 469 18.88 -10.54 6.48
CA GLU A 469 17.50 -10.90 6.81
C GLU A 469 16.49 -10.13 5.94
N CYS A 470 16.68 -8.81 5.79
CA CYS A 470 15.84 -7.99 4.91
C CYS A 470 15.89 -8.48 3.47
N ARG A 471 17.09 -8.74 2.93
CA ARG A 471 17.28 -9.24 1.56
C ARG A 471 16.59 -10.58 1.33
N GLU A 472 16.80 -11.56 2.20
CA GLU A 472 16.16 -12.88 2.09
C GLU A 472 14.63 -12.76 2.14
N THR A 473 14.11 -11.93 3.03
CA THR A 473 12.66 -11.72 3.14
C THR A 473 12.09 -11.04 1.90
N LEU A 474 12.78 -10.03 1.36
CA LEU A 474 12.36 -9.32 0.15
C LEU A 474 12.42 -10.20 -1.10
N GLU A 475 13.45 -11.03 -1.26
CA GLU A 475 13.55 -11.99 -2.35
C GLU A 475 12.40 -12.99 -2.33
N ARG A 476 12.12 -13.58 -1.17
CA ARG A 476 10.98 -14.49 -0.97
C ARG A 476 9.63 -13.81 -1.25
N CYS A 477 9.46 -12.53 -0.85
CA CYS A 477 8.26 -11.76 -1.15
C CYS A 477 8.13 -11.49 -2.65
N HIS A 478 9.23 -11.13 -3.32
CA HIS A 478 9.27 -10.89 -4.77
C HIS A 478 8.90 -12.14 -5.57
N GLU A 479 9.53 -13.29 -5.27
CA GLU A 479 9.23 -14.57 -5.92
C GLU A 479 7.75 -14.95 -5.80
N LYS A 480 7.18 -14.84 -4.59
CA LYS A 480 5.76 -15.12 -4.35
C LYS A 480 4.84 -14.17 -5.12
N ASN A 481 5.17 -12.88 -5.14
CA ASN A 481 4.39 -11.88 -5.86
C ASN A 481 4.45 -12.11 -7.38
N GLN A 482 5.63 -12.38 -7.91
CA GLN A 482 5.84 -12.66 -9.33
C GLN A 482 5.11 -13.95 -9.77
N ALA A 483 5.13 -15.00 -8.95
CA ALA A 483 4.37 -16.20 -9.20
C ALA A 483 2.85 -15.93 -9.30
N LYS A 484 2.31 -15.09 -8.41
CA LYS A 484 0.90 -14.66 -8.44
C LYS A 484 0.58 -13.85 -9.70
N LYS A 485 1.43 -12.87 -10.05
CA LYS A 485 1.31 -12.05 -11.26
C LYS A 485 1.24 -12.92 -12.52
N ASN A 486 2.18 -13.84 -12.66
CA ASN A 486 2.26 -14.77 -13.79
C ASN A 486 1.05 -15.71 -13.84
N TYR A 487 0.62 -16.23 -12.70
CA TYR A 487 -0.56 -17.07 -12.60
C TYR A 487 -1.84 -16.33 -13.07
N PHE A 488 -2.09 -15.12 -12.60
CA PHE A 488 -3.26 -14.35 -13.01
C PHE A 488 -3.24 -14.01 -14.50
N ALA A 489 -2.07 -13.62 -15.03
CA ALA A 489 -1.91 -13.35 -16.45
C ALA A 489 -2.14 -14.60 -17.32
N SER A 490 -1.61 -15.77 -16.92
CA SER A 490 -1.83 -17.02 -17.67
C SER A 490 -3.29 -17.44 -17.68
N ARG A 491 -4.01 -17.32 -16.54
CA ARG A 491 -5.43 -17.67 -16.46
C ARG A 491 -6.29 -16.75 -17.33
N GLN A 492 -6.00 -15.45 -17.35
CA GLN A 492 -6.67 -14.52 -18.24
C GLN A 492 -6.41 -14.85 -19.72
N HIS A 493 -5.18 -15.12 -20.08
CA HIS A 493 -4.81 -15.52 -21.44
C HIS A 493 -5.52 -16.81 -21.87
N GLU A 494 -5.47 -17.85 -21.04
CA GLU A 494 -6.12 -19.15 -21.30
C GLU A 494 -7.65 -18.99 -21.48
N LEU A 495 -8.31 -18.18 -20.66
CA LEU A 495 -9.73 -17.87 -20.79
C LEU A 495 -10.06 -17.27 -22.15
N LEU A 496 -9.30 -16.24 -22.57
CA LEU A 496 -9.51 -15.56 -23.84
C LEU A 496 -9.21 -16.46 -25.04
N GLU A 497 -8.15 -17.26 -25.02
CA GLU A 497 -7.82 -18.22 -26.08
C GLU A 497 -8.87 -19.32 -26.20
N ARG A 498 -9.38 -19.82 -25.05
CA ARG A 498 -10.49 -20.77 -25.04
C ARG A 498 -11.73 -20.17 -25.68
N ALA A 499 -12.10 -18.94 -25.32
CA ALA A 499 -13.25 -18.26 -25.89
C ALA A 499 -13.12 -18.07 -27.41
N LYS A 500 -11.94 -17.63 -27.89
CA LYS A 500 -11.67 -17.50 -29.33
C LYS A 500 -11.83 -18.81 -30.08
N LYS A 501 -11.31 -19.92 -29.50
CA LYS A 501 -11.37 -21.25 -30.11
C LYS A 501 -12.80 -21.79 -30.25
N GLU A 502 -13.71 -21.42 -29.33
CA GLU A 502 -15.11 -21.83 -29.40
C GLU A 502 -15.91 -21.05 -30.46
N VAL A 503 -15.47 -19.85 -30.81
CA VAL A 503 -16.13 -19.01 -31.82
C VAL A 503 -15.64 -19.29 -33.24
N GLY A 504 -14.46 -19.91 -33.42
CA GLY A 504 -13.83 -20.25 -34.71
C GLY A 504 -12.70 -19.35 -35.01
#